data_15dd72edf4789db6d9306ed6a83c3e8a
#
_entry.id   15dd72edf4789db6d9306ed6a83c3e8a
#
_cell.length_a   1.000
_cell.length_b   1.000
_cell.length_c   1.000
_cell.angle_alpha   90.00
_cell.angle_beta   90.00
_cell.angle_gamma   90.00
#
_symmetry.space_group_name_H-M   'P 1'
#
loop_
_entity.id
_entity.type
_entity.pdbx_description
1 polymer ?
#
loop_
_entity_poly.entity_id
_entity_poly.type
_entity_poly.pdbx_seq_one_letter_code
_entity_poly.pdbx_strand_id
1 'polypeptide(L)'
;MIAIDRMTPGSPPAGFSFARTGQGSEGKWTVTEDRTAAAGKVIEQTSTDRTDYRFPLAIHENVPAANVDVEVRFKAVAGKTDQAGGIAVRLLDADNYYVARANALEDNVRFYRVVAGRREQLEGANLRVSPNEWHTLGLRAEGQRFTVSFDGKKLFSATDKTFAGAGGVALWTKSDSVTRFDQFKITVLP
;
A
#
# COMPACT_ATOMS: atom_id res chain seq x y z
N MET A 1 6.94 -11.18 -8.24
CA MET A 1 5.46 -11.33 -8.15
C MET A 1 5.13 -12.19 -6.96
N ILE A 2 4.31 -11.71 -6.04
CA ILE A 2 3.84 -12.47 -4.89
C ILE A 2 2.76 -13.44 -5.36
N ALA A 3 2.89 -14.73 -4.97
CA ALA A 3 2.00 -15.80 -5.45
C ALA A 3 0.68 -15.87 -4.64
N ILE A 4 -0.17 -14.85 -4.78
CA ILE A 4 -1.47 -14.77 -4.08
C ILE A 4 -2.40 -15.92 -4.49
N ASP A 5 -2.30 -16.41 -5.72
CA ASP A 5 -3.04 -17.55 -6.24
C ASP A 5 -2.84 -18.85 -5.44
N ARG A 6 -1.70 -18.99 -4.76
CA ARG A 6 -1.36 -20.16 -3.93
C ARG A 6 -1.81 -20.03 -2.47
N MET A 7 -2.28 -18.85 -2.06
CA MET A 7 -2.72 -18.62 -0.68
C MET A 7 -4.12 -19.24 -0.42
N THR A 8 -4.42 -19.51 0.85
CA THR A 8 -5.67 -20.14 1.26
C THR A 8 -6.75 -19.08 1.53
N PRO A 9 -7.88 -19.09 0.80
CA PRO A 9 -9.00 -18.19 1.09
C PRO A 9 -9.50 -18.34 2.54
N GLY A 10 -9.90 -17.20 3.14
CA GLY A 10 -10.34 -17.13 4.54
C GLY A 10 -9.22 -17.08 5.57
N SER A 11 -7.97 -17.27 5.17
CA SER A 11 -6.78 -17.21 6.04
C SER A 11 -6.04 -15.88 5.87
N PRO A 12 -5.25 -15.46 6.87
CA PRO A 12 -4.29 -14.38 6.69
C PRO A 12 -3.32 -14.70 5.53
N PRO A 13 -2.88 -13.70 4.74
CA PRO A 13 -1.95 -13.94 3.65
C PRO A 13 -0.61 -14.48 4.16
N ALA A 14 -0.18 -15.60 3.61
CA ALA A 14 1.08 -16.25 3.95
C ALA A 14 2.28 -15.38 3.53
N GLY A 15 3.32 -15.32 4.36
CA GLY A 15 4.52 -14.51 4.12
C GLY A 15 4.34 -13.03 4.43
N PHE A 16 3.30 -12.68 5.21
CA PHE A 16 3.06 -11.33 5.70
C PHE A 16 2.97 -11.30 7.22
N SER A 17 3.50 -10.26 7.81
CA SER A 17 3.22 -9.83 9.17
C SER A 17 2.35 -8.57 9.15
N PHE A 18 1.70 -8.27 10.27
CA PHE A 18 0.72 -7.19 10.32
C PHE A 18 1.11 -6.17 11.40
N ALA A 19 0.84 -4.91 11.10
CA ALA A 19 1.07 -3.80 12.01
C ALA A 19 0.07 -2.68 11.72
N ARG A 20 0.12 -1.64 12.53
CA ARG A 20 -0.68 -0.45 12.38
C ARG A 20 0.12 0.77 12.82
N THR A 21 0.09 1.83 12.01
CA THR A 21 0.50 3.17 12.41
C THR A 21 -0.69 3.89 13.03
N GLY A 22 -0.47 4.70 14.04
CA GLY A 22 -1.51 5.52 14.65
C GLY A 22 -2.37 4.78 15.67
N GLN A 23 -3.66 5.00 15.66
CA GLN A 23 -4.62 4.58 16.69
C GLN A 23 -5.67 3.60 16.14
N GLY A 24 -6.63 3.21 16.98
CA GLY A 24 -7.71 2.29 16.60
C GLY A 24 -7.27 0.83 16.66
N SER A 25 -8.09 -0.06 16.11
CA SER A 25 -7.80 -1.50 16.04
C SER A 25 -6.76 -1.81 14.96
N GLU A 26 -6.08 -2.92 15.08
CA GLU A 26 -5.26 -3.45 14.00
C GLU A 26 -6.11 -3.74 12.75
N GLY A 27 -5.48 -3.77 11.59
CA GLY A 27 -6.12 -4.19 10.36
C GLY A 27 -6.48 -5.69 10.40
N LYS A 28 -7.48 -6.05 9.62
CA LYS A 28 -7.84 -7.45 9.39
C LYS A 28 -7.55 -7.81 7.94
N TRP A 29 -6.45 -8.50 7.73
CA TRP A 29 -5.99 -8.92 6.43
C TRP A 29 -6.33 -10.38 6.17
N THR A 30 -6.97 -10.66 5.05
CA THR A 30 -7.40 -11.99 4.67
C THR A 30 -7.23 -12.22 3.18
N VAL A 31 -7.08 -13.47 2.79
CA VAL A 31 -7.16 -13.87 1.39
C VAL A 31 -8.63 -14.08 1.03
N THR A 32 -9.09 -13.42 -0.02
CA THR A 32 -10.49 -13.47 -0.48
C THR A 32 -10.55 -13.90 -1.94
N GLU A 33 -11.56 -14.67 -2.32
CA GLU A 33 -11.84 -14.95 -3.73
C GLU A 33 -12.44 -13.73 -4.41
N ASP A 34 -11.93 -13.39 -5.60
CA ASP A 34 -12.47 -12.32 -6.46
C ASP A 34 -12.32 -12.74 -7.93
N ARG A 35 -13.43 -13.01 -8.58
CA ARG A 35 -13.44 -13.45 -9.99
C ARG A 35 -12.92 -12.38 -10.95
N THR A 36 -12.84 -11.13 -10.54
CA THR A 36 -12.30 -10.02 -11.32
C THR A 36 -10.80 -9.83 -11.12
N ALA A 37 -10.20 -10.54 -10.17
CA ALA A 37 -8.76 -10.56 -9.95
C ALA A 37 -8.06 -11.43 -10.99
N ALA A 38 -6.81 -11.09 -11.33
CA ALA A 38 -6.03 -11.79 -12.36
C ALA A 38 -5.83 -13.29 -12.07
N ALA A 39 -5.70 -13.65 -10.78
CA ALA A 39 -5.52 -15.03 -10.35
C ALA A 39 -6.71 -15.56 -9.50
N GLY A 40 -7.85 -14.88 -9.54
CA GLY A 40 -9.06 -15.27 -8.84
C GLY A 40 -9.02 -15.09 -7.32
N LYS A 41 -7.92 -14.59 -6.76
CA LYS A 41 -7.73 -14.34 -5.33
C LYS A 41 -7.02 -13.01 -5.09
N VAL A 42 -7.30 -12.41 -3.95
CA VAL A 42 -6.79 -11.10 -3.52
C VAL A 42 -6.35 -11.13 -2.07
N ILE A 43 -5.48 -10.22 -1.68
CA ILE A 43 -5.28 -9.83 -0.28
C ILE A 43 -6.24 -8.68 0.00
N GLU A 44 -7.09 -8.81 1.02
CA GLU A 44 -8.10 -7.81 1.37
C GLU A 44 -7.93 -7.33 2.80
N GLN A 45 -7.92 -6.01 3.00
CA GLN A 45 -8.12 -5.42 4.33
C GLN A 45 -9.62 -5.26 4.55
N THR A 46 -10.18 -5.89 5.57
CA THR A 46 -11.63 -6.01 5.78
C THR A 46 -12.15 -5.25 7.01
N SER A 47 -11.27 -4.77 7.90
CA SER A 47 -11.69 -4.00 9.08
C SER A 47 -12.30 -2.65 8.69
N THR A 48 -13.46 -2.33 9.27
CA THR A 48 -14.23 -1.10 9.02
C THR A 48 -14.14 -0.11 10.19
N ASP A 49 -13.09 -0.21 11.01
CA ASP A 49 -12.83 0.75 12.08
C ASP A 49 -12.55 2.14 11.49
N ARG A 50 -13.34 3.13 11.91
CA ARG A 50 -13.35 4.50 11.37
C ARG A 50 -12.40 5.46 12.05
N THR A 51 -11.51 4.97 12.91
CA THR A 51 -10.48 5.82 13.51
C THR A 51 -9.69 6.51 12.40
N ASP A 52 -9.70 7.83 12.36
CA ASP A 52 -9.16 8.63 11.25
C ASP A 52 -7.66 8.42 11.08
N TYR A 53 -6.89 8.59 12.15
CA TYR A 53 -5.43 8.39 12.14
C TYR A 53 -5.08 6.93 12.43
N ARG A 54 -5.47 6.05 11.53
CA ARG A 54 -5.29 4.61 11.58
C ARG A 54 -4.83 4.10 10.22
N PHE A 55 -3.65 3.50 10.16
CA PHE A 55 -3.05 3.02 8.92
C PHE A 55 -2.62 1.56 9.05
N PRO A 56 -3.50 0.60 8.72
CA PRO A 56 -3.16 -0.82 8.69
C PRO A 56 -2.09 -1.15 7.66
N LEU A 57 -1.15 -2.01 8.05
CA LEU A 57 -0.02 -2.48 7.24
C LEU A 57 -0.05 -4.01 7.14
N ALA A 58 0.10 -4.54 5.92
CA ALA A 58 0.49 -5.93 5.68
C ALA A 58 1.92 -5.93 5.12
N ILE A 59 2.87 -6.30 5.96
CA ILE A 59 4.31 -6.21 5.69
C ILE A 59 4.76 -7.54 5.08
N HIS A 60 5.29 -7.50 3.85
CA HIS A 60 5.85 -8.68 3.21
C HIS A 60 7.17 -9.06 3.90
N GLU A 61 7.22 -10.28 4.42
CA GLU A 61 8.44 -10.85 4.99
C GLU A 61 9.48 -11.10 3.89
N ASN A 62 10.75 -10.89 4.16
CA ASN A 62 11.89 -11.25 3.30
C ASN A 62 12.28 -10.29 2.15
N VAL A 63 11.93 -9.02 2.17
CA VAL A 63 12.48 -8.06 1.19
C VAL A 63 12.96 -6.76 1.86
N PRO A 64 14.03 -6.80 2.69
CA PRO A 64 14.67 -5.54 3.06
C PRO A 64 15.45 -5.02 1.84
N ALA A 65 15.03 -3.89 1.28
CA ALA A 65 15.69 -3.26 0.15
C ALA A 65 15.75 -1.75 0.32
N ALA A 66 16.89 -1.14 -0.06
CA ALA A 66 17.02 0.30 -0.15
C ALA A 66 16.48 0.83 -1.48
N ASN A 67 16.80 0.12 -2.57
CA ASN A 67 16.31 0.44 -3.91
C ASN A 67 15.31 -0.63 -4.34
N VAL A 68 14.11 -0.22 -4.67
CA VAL A 68 13.02 -1.14 -4.98
C VAL A 68 12.04 -0.51 -5.96
N ASP A 69 11.51 -1.32 -6.86
CA ASP A 69 10.38 -0.98 -7.72
C ASP A 69 9.20 -1.87 -7.35
N VAL A 70 8.14 -1.25 -6.86
CA VAL A 70 6.96 -1.95 -6.35
C VAL A 70 5.74 -1.55 -7.13
N GLU A 71 4.98 -2.53 -7.57
CA GLU A 71 3.72 -2.34 -8.29
C GLU A 71 2.65 -3.24 -7.70
N VAL A 72 1.45 -2.71 -7.54
CA VAL A 72 0.29 -3.49 -7.08
C VAL A 72 -0.98 -3.04 -7.78
N ARG A 73 -1.83 -3.99 -8.17
CA ARG A 73 -3.21 -3.67 -8.51
C ARG A 73 -4.05 -3.61 -7.25
N PHE A 74 -4.87 -2.58 -7.13
CA PHE A 74 -5.79 -2.43 -6.02
C PHE A 74 -7.19 -2.05 -6.51
N LYS A 75 -8.18 -2.38 -5.68
CA LYS A 75 -9.59 -2.01 -5.88
C LYS A 75 -10.15 -1.52 -4.55
N ALA A 76 -10.57 -0.26 -4.50
CA ALA A 76 -11.24 0.31 -3.34
C ALA A 76 -12.70 -0.16 -3.33
N VAL A 77 -13.07 -1.05 -2.41
CA VAL A 77 -14.38 -1.71 -2.39
C VAL A 77 -15.37 -0.96 -1.54
N ALA A 78 -14.98 -0.50 -0.35
CA ALA A 78 -15.84 0.20 0.58
C ALA A 78 -15.03 1.08 1.54
N GLY A 79 -15.71 1.97 2.21
CA GLY A 79 -15.23 2.90 3.21
C GLY A 79 -16.10 4.15 3.19
N LYS A 80 -16.36 4.72 4.37
CA LYS A 80 -17.12 5.98 4.51
C LYS A 80 -16.21 7.14 4.88
N THR A 81 -15.15 6.86 5.65
CA THR A 81 -14.13 7.83 6.03
C THR A 81 -13.05 7.91 4.96
N ASP A 82 -12.59 6.75 4.47
CA ASP A 82 -11.58 6.65 3.43
C ASP A 82 -11.82 5.45 2.51
N GLN A 83 -11.32 5.55 1.27
CA GLN A 83 -11.24 4.44 0.31
C GLN A 83 -9.85 4.42 -0.31
N ALA A 84 -8.86 4.09 0.50
CA ALA A 84 -7.45 4.18 0.17
C ALA A 84 -6.77 2.82 0.03
N GLY A 85 -5.85 2.73 -0.92
CA GLY A 85 -4.90 1.64 -1.07
C GLY A 85 -3.51 2.20 -1.35
N GLY A 86 -2.47 1.59 -0.76
CA GLY A 86 -1.11 2.11 -0.86
C GLY A 86 -0.02 1.06 -0.77
N ILE A 87 1.19 1.51 -1.07
CA ILE A 87 2.45 0.78 -0.99
C ILE A 87 3.38 1.54 -0.05
N ALA A 88 3.89 0.86 0.99
CA ALA A 88 4.95 1.37 1.82
C ALA A 88 6.30 0.74 1.44
N VAL A 89 7.36 1.53 1.46
CA VAL A 89 8.75 1.09 1.19
C VAL A 89 9.70 1.64 2.22
N ARG A 90 10.89 1.04 2.33
CA ARG A 90 11.89 1.35 3.35
C ARG A 90 11.28 1.38 4.74
N LEU A 91 10.39 0.44 5.01
CA LEU A 91 9.70 0.32 6.27
C LEU A 91 10.68 -0.24 7.31
N LEU A 92 11.03 0.59 8.30
CA LEU A 92 11.88 0.22 9.43
C LEU A 92 11.04 -0.40 10.55
N ASP A 93 9.86 0.15 10.77
CA ASP A 93 8.85 -0.30 11.71
C ASP A 93 7.49 0.32 11.33
N ALA A 94 6.45 0.11 12.15
CA ALA A 94 5.09 0.60 11.90
C ALA A 94 4.96 2.13 11.89
N ASP A 95 5.96 2.86 12.37
CA ASP A 95 5.92 4.31 12.52
C ASP A 95 6.96 5.05 11.66
N ASN A 96 7.79 4.33 10.89
CA ASN A 96 8.90 4.91 10.13
C ASN A 96 9.03 4.26 8.73
N TYR A 97 8.51 4.94 7.71
CA TYR A 97 8.50 4.47 6.32
C TYR A 97 8.12 5.58 5.32
N TYR A 98 8.20 5.27 4.03
CA TYR A 98 7.56 6.04 2.96
C TYR A 98 6.33 5.32 2.44
N VAL A 99 5.32 6.07 2.00
CA VAL A 99 4.09 5.51 1.42
C VAL A 99 3.57 6.33 0.25
N ALA A 100 3.27 5.65 -0.86
CA ALA A 100 2.40 6.18 -1.90
C ALA A 100 1.01 5.55 -1.74
N ARG A 101 -0.05 6.37 -1.84
CA ARG A 101 -1.44 5.88 -1.75
C ARG A 101 -2.35 6.57 -2.76
N ALA A 102 -3.35 5.86 -3.24
CA ALA A 102 -4.49 6.41 -3.97
C ALA A 102 -5.74 6.37 -3.09
N ASN A 103 -6.64 7.34 -3.22
CA ASN A 103 -7.89 7.41 -2.46
C ASN A 103 -9.07 7.74 -3.38
N ALA A 104 -10.05 6.83 -3.45
CA ALA A 104 -11.21 6.97 -4.33
C ALA A 104 -12.27 7.97 -3.80
N LEU A 105 -12.29 8.30 -2.51
CA LEU A 105 -13.16 9.35 -1.98
C LEU A 105 -12.58 10.76 -2.19
N GLU A 106 -11.26 10.86 -2.25
CA GLU A 106 -10.56 12.15 -2.39
C GLU A 106 -10.12 12.45 -3.83
N ASP A 107 -10.21 11.48 -4.72
CA ASP A 107 -9.74 11.59 -6.11
C ASP A 107 -8.32 12.13 -6.21
N ASN A 108 -7.39 11.44 -5.53
CA ASN A 108 -5.99 11.82 -5.56
C ASN A 108 -5.04 10.65 -5.31
N VAL A 109 -3.77 10.86 -5.70
CA VAL A 109 -2.62 10.05 -5.32
C VAL A 109 -1.65 10.94 -4.57
N ARG A 110 -1.13 10.49 -3.42
CA ARG A 110 -0.23 11.23 -2.55
C ARG A 110 0.97 10.38 -2.18
N PHE A 111 2.09 11.04 -1.94
CA PHE A 111 3.30 10.42 -1.43
C PHE A 111 3.72 11.10 -0.12
N TYR A 112 3.98 10.29 0.90
CA TYR A 112 4.30 10.74 2.25
C TYR A 112 5.58 10.09 2.76
N ARG A 113 6.25 10.80 3.68
CA ARG A 113 7.08 10.14 4.71
C ARG A 113 6.27 10.01 6.01
N VAL A 114 6.52 8.94 6.74
CA VAL A 114 6.01 8.73 8.10
C VAL A 114 7.21 8.63 9.02
N VAL A 115 7.31 9.52 10.02
CA VAL A 115 8.40 9.58 10.99
C VAL A 115 7.80 9.63 12.38
N ALA A 116 8.16 8.67 13.23
CA ALA A 116 7.60 8.52 14.57
C ALA A 116 6.06 8.57 14.56
N GLY A 117 5.45 7.87 13.60
CA GLY A 117 4.01 7.78 13.41
C GLY A 117 3.34 9.03 12.80
N ARG A 118 4.09 10.09 12.50
CA ARG A 118 3.58 11.33 11.90
C ARG A 118 3.76 11.32 10.40
N ARG A 119 2.66 11.52 9.69
CA ARG A 119 2.62 11.55 8.23
C ARG A 119 2.80 12.97 7.70
N GLU A 120 3.76 13.15 6.82
CA GLU A 120 4.01 14.41 6.11
C GLU A 120 3.99 14.17 4.60
N GLN A 121 3.15 14.94 3.88
CA GLN A 121 3.06 14.84 2.43
C GLN A 121 4.28 15.49 1.77
N LEU A 122 4.91 14.76 0.88
CA LEU A 122 6.04 15.21 0.09
C LEU A 122 5.63 15.66 -1.32
N GLU A 123 4.71 14.93 -1.95
CA GLU A 123 4.24 15.21 -3.30
C GLU A 123 2.85 14.61 -3.53
N GLY A 124 2.18 15.00 -4.62
CA GLY A 124 0.88 14.42 -4.99
C GLY A 124 0.31 14.94 -6.30
N ALA A 125 -0.73 14.26 -6.76
CA ALA A 125 -1.51 14.61 -7.93
C ALA A 125 -3.00 14.41 -7.67
N ASN A 126 -3.83 15.29 -8.20
CA ASN A 126 -5.28 15.13 -8.23
C ASN A 126 -5.67 14.46 -9.54
N LEU A 127 -6.36 13.35 -9.45
CA LEU A 127 -6.88 12.61 -10.58
C LEU A 127 -8.00 11.69 -10.10
N ARG A 128 -8.90 11.33 -10.99
CA ARG A 128 -9.98 10.42 -10.64
C ARG A 128 -9.45 9.04 -10.28
N VAL A 129 -9.89 8.54 -9.14
CA VAL A 129 -9.67 7.17 -8.67
C VAL A 129 -11.04 6.51 -8.53
N SER A 130 -11.47 5.76 -9.54
CA SER A 130 -12.81 5.15 -9.54
C SER A 130 -12.91 4.05 -8.47
N PRO A 131 -13.93 4.09 -7.58
CA PRO A 131 -14.17 3.00 -6.65
C PRO A 131 -14.68 1.76 -7.40
N ASN A 132 -14.47 0.58 -6.82
CA ASN A 132 -14.85 -0.72 -7.39
C ASN A 132 -14.23 -1.05 -8.76
N GLU A 133 -13.22 -0.32 -9.19
CA GLU A 133 -12.42 -0.58 -10.38
C GLU A 133 -10.99 -0.96 -10.00
N TRP A 134 -10.36 -1.78 -10.83
CA TRP A 134 -8.96 -2.14 -10.67
C TRP A 134 -8.05 -1.04 -11.21
N HIS A 135 -7.15 -0.56 -10.37
CA HIS A 135 -6.10 0.38 -10.71
C HIS A 135 -4.73 -0.20 -10.37
N THR A 136 -3.70 0.26 -11.04
CA THR A 136 -2.32 -0.11 -10.74
C THR A 136 -1.59 1.07 -10.13
N LEU A 137 -1.09 0.92 -8.92
CA LEU A 137 -0.23 1.88 -8.23
C LEU A 137 1.21 1.38 -8.27
N GLY A 138 2.15 2.24 -8.65
CA GLY A 138 3.57 1.98 -8.64
C GLY A 138 4.33 2.95 -7.76
N LEU A 139 5.33 2.43 -7.05
CA LEU A 139 6.28 3.21 -6.25
C LEU A 139 7.70 2.67 -6.46
N ARG A 140 8.55 3.47 -7.13
CA ARG A 140 9.96 3.19 -7.32
C ARG A 140 10.79 4.07 -6.41
N ALA A 141 11.59 3.44 -5.56
CA ALA A 141 12.59 4.08 -4.68
C ALA A 141 13.99 3.76 -5.20
N GLU A 142 14.78 4.77 -5.52
CA GLU A 142 16.13 4.64 -6.05
C GLU A 142 17.01 5.78 -5.52
N GLY A 143 17.96 5.46 -4.66
CA GLY A 143 18.71 6.48 -3.92
C GLY A 143 17.75 7.37 -3.10
N GLN A 144 17.81 8.67 -3.32
CA GLN A 144 16.93 9.65 -2.67
C GLN A 144 15.68 9.99 -3.49
N ARG A 145 15.54 9.41 -4.69
CA ARG A 145 14.45 9.70 -5.61
C ARG A 145 13.36 8.65 -5.51
N PHE A 146 12.13 9.13 -5.42
CA PHE A 146 10.91 8.34 -5.45
C PHE A 146 10.08 8.73 -6.67
N THR A 147 9.60 7.74 -7.40
CA THR A 147 8.73 7.96 -8.55
C THR A 147 7.42 7.21 -8.32
N VAL A 148 6.31 7.92 -8.44
CA VAL A 148 4.97 7.36 -8.30
C VAL A 148 4.29 7.29 -9.66
N SER A 149 3.68 6.17 -9.97
CA SER A 149 2.90 5.93 -11.17
C SER A 149 1.50 5.43 -10.83
N PHE A 150 0.56 5.70 -11.72
CA PHE A 150 -0.82 5.26 -11.61
C PHE A 150 -1.34 4.84 -12.98
N ASP A 151 -1.91 3.65 -13.08
CA ASP A 151 -2.39 3.02 -14.32
C ASP A 151 -1.35 3.10 -15.46
N GLY A 152 -0.10 2.75 -15.12
CA GLY A 152 1.03 2.70 -16.05
C GLY A 152 1.62 4.07 -16.42
N LYS A 153 1.08 5.19 -15.91
CA LYS A 153 1.58 6.54 -16.19
C LYS A 153 2.32 7.09 -14.99
N LYS A 154 3.53 7.61 -15.21
CA LYS A 154 4.24 8.38 -14.19
C LYS A 154 3.43 9.64 -13.86
N LEU A 155 3.14 9.84 -12.57
CA LEU A 155 2.45 11.04 -12.08
C LEU A 155 3.45 12.12 -11.65
N PHE A 156 4.37 11.76 -10.75
CA PHE A 156 5.34 12.70 -10.19
C PHE A 156 6.57 11.97 -9.66
N SER A 157 7.56 12.75 -9.27
CA SER A 157 8.72 12.28 -8.50
C SER A 157 8.97 13.22 -7.34
N ALA A 158 9.45 12.66 -6.24
CA ALA A 158 9.89 13.41 -5.06
C ALA A 158 11.33 13.02 -4.70
N THR A 159 12.01 13.87 -3.96
CA THR A 159 13.33 13.59 -3.39
C THR A 159 13.27 13.76 -1.89
N ASP A 160 13.69 12.74 -1.16
CA ASP A 160 13.79 12.77 0.31
C ASP A 160 14.93 11.86 0.78
N LYS A 161 15.58 12.22 1.88
CA LYS A 161 16.76 11.53 2.43
C LYS A 161 16.56 10.99 3.83
N THR A 162 15.33 11.05 4.36
CA THR A 162 15.03 10.69 5.76
C THR A 162 15.40 9.23 6.04
N PHE A 163 15.01 8.31 5.17
CA PHE A 163 15.37 6.89 5.29
C PHE A 163 16.16 6.48 4.04
N ALA A 164 17.47 6.29 4.19
CA ALA A 164 18.37 5.90 3.09
C ALA A 164 18.65 4.40 3.04
N GLY A 165 18.49 3.70 4.17
CA GLY A 165 18.82 2.28 4.31
C GLY A 165 17.75 1.34 3.76
N ALA A 166 18.09 0.05 3.79
CA ALA A 166 17.14 -1.01 3.46
C ALA A 166 16.02 -1.10 4.49
N GLY A 167 14.82 -1.39 4.02
CA GLY A 167 13.64 -1.60 4.85
C GLY A 167 12.62 -2.49 4.14
N GLY A 168 11.54 -2.83 4.83
CA GLY A 168 10.47 -3.67 4.33
C GLY A 168 9.60 -2.99 3.27
N VAL A 169 8.78 -3.82 2.63
CA VAL A 169 7.72 -3.41 1.70
C VAL A 169 6.39 -3.86 2.26
N ALA A 170 5.37 -3.01 2.23
CA ALA A 170 4.05 -3.34 2.76
C ALA A 170 2.90 -2.84 1.87
N LEU A 171 1.76 -3.52 1.96
CA LEU A 171 0.47 -2.98 1.58
C LEU A 171 -0.04 -2.08 2.72
N TRP A 172 -0.75 -1.02 2.35
CA TRP A 172 -1.18 0.03 3.27
C TRP A 172 -2.63 0.42 2.99
N THR A 173 -3.40 0.66 4.05
CA THR A 173 -4.74 1.26 3.96
C THR A 173 -4.92 2.36 5.01
N LYS A 174 -6.04 3.08 4.94
CA LYS A 174 -6.38 4.12 5.92
C LYS A 174 -7.80 3.92 6.45
N SER A 175 -7.96 4.11 7.76
CA SER A 175 -9.26 4.13 8.44
C SER A 175 -10.12 2.90 8.09
N ASP A 176 -11.36 3.12 7.67
CA ASP A 176 -12.34 2.08 7.32
C ASP A 176 -12.26 1.60 5.86
N SER A 177 -11.15 1.84 5.18
CA SER A 177 -10.94 1.39 3.81
C SER A 177 -10.99 -0.13 3.71
N VAL A 178 -11.97 -0.66 3.00
CA VAL A 178 -11.98 -2.05 2.53
C VAL A 178 -11.37 -2.06 1.13
N THR A 179 -10.16 -2.59 1.02
CA THR A 179 -9.37 -2.54 -0.21
C THR A 179 -8.83 -3.91 -0.55
N ARG A 180 -8.97 -4.31 -1.80
CA ARG A 180 -8.43 -5.54 -2.38
C ARG A 180 -7.17 -5.25 -3.14
N PHE A 181 -6.19 -6.15 -3.01
CA PHE A 181 -4.89 -6.06 -3.67
C PHE A 181 -4.61 -7.35 -4.45
N ASP A 182 -4.13 -7.16 -5.67
CA ASP A 182 -3.81 -8.21 -6.62
C ASP A 182 -2.50 -7.88 -7.34
N GLN A 183 -1.85 -8.84 -7.97
CA GLN A 183 -0.62 -8.66 -8.74
C GLN A 183 0.46 -7.83 -8.00
N PHE A 184 0.71 -8.15 -6.74
CA PHE A 184 1.74 -7.50 -5.96
C PHE A 184 3.13 -7.94 -6.42
N LYS A 185 3.87 -7.01 -7.03
CA LYS A 185 5.20 -7.23 -7.59
C LYS A 185 6.22 -6.37 -6.88
N ILE A 186 7.29 -6.99 -6.39
CA ILE A 186 8.43 -6.33 -5.77
C ILE A 186 9.67 -6.71 -6.60
N THR A 187 10.40 -5.71 -7.07
CA THR A 187 11.66 -5.87 -7.79
C THR A 187 12.75 -5.11 -7.05
N VAL A 188 13.72 -5.83 -6.49
CA VAL A 188 14.91 -5.22 -5.88
C VAL A 188 15.80 -4.68 -6.99
N LEU A 189 16.23 -3.43 -6.85
CA LEU A 189 17.11 -2.75 -7.80
C LEU A 189 18.54 -2.77 -7.29
N PRO A 190 19.54 -2.67 -8.19
CA PRO A 190 20.96 -2.56 -7.80
C PRO A 190 21.26 -1.41 -6.86
#